data_ba778a522de093d8caab94bc2f1ed37f
#
_entry.id   ba778a522de093d8caab94bc2f1ed37f
#
_cell.length_a   1.000
_cell.length_b   1.000
_cell.length_c   1.000
_cell.angle_alpha   90.00
_cell.angle_beta   90.00
_cell.angle_gamma   90.00
#
_symmetry.space_group_name_H-M   'P 1'
#
loop_
_entity.id
_entity.type
_entity.pdbx_description
1 polymer ?
#
loop_
_entity_poly.entity_id
_entity_poly.type
_entity_poly.pdbx_seq_one_letter_code
_entity_poly.pdbx_strand_id
1 'polypeptide(L)'
;NGNLIEERAYHTVYGIWTYFTADDGQVNLADSDYLGIGTLESFKKMRKYYGEDAVCPVYVQVEDGERLSRALNREREQENPRYEEMCRRFIADQSDFSEENILNAGIEKRFQNINLDDCVKEIANYIKSVQ
;
A
#
# COMPACT_ATOMS: atom_id res chain seq x y z
N ASN A 1 2.22 -8.84 -22.06
CA ASN A 1 0.97 -8.83 -22.80
C ASN A 1 0.06 -7.68 -22.34
N GLY A 2 -1.03 -7.44 -23.03
CA GLY A 2 -1.93 -6.32 -22.78
C GLY A 2 -2.72 -6.37 -21.47
N ASN A 3 -2.65 -7.47 -20.73
CA ASN A 3 -3.37 -7.65 -19.48
C ASN A 3 -2.55 -7.30 -18.24
N LEU A 4 -1.26 -7.04 -18.42
CA LEU A 4 -0.41 -6.66 -17.29
C LEU A 4 -0.67 -5.20 -16.89
N ILE A 5 -1.08 -4.99 -15.64
CA ILE A 5 -1.35 -3.65 -15.09
C ILE A 5 -0.08 -3.10 -14.43
N GLU A 6 0.59 -3.88 -13.59
CA GLU A 6 1.82 -3.47 -12.92
C GLU A 6 2.69 -4.69 -12.57
N GLU A 7 3.97 -4.43 -12.41
CA GLU A 7 4.96 -5.43 -12.03
C GLU A 7 5.97 -4.79 -11.10
N ARG A 8 6.36 -5.51 -10.06
CA ARG A 8 7.33 -5.05 -9.07
C ARG A 8 8.27 -6.19 -8.70
N ALA A 9 9.55 -5.88 -8.56
CA ALA A 9 10.55 -6.83 -8.10
C ALA A 9 11.22 -6.32 -6.82
N TYR A 10 11.37 -7.18 -5.83
CA TYR A 10 11.99 -6.86 -4.56
C TYR A 10 13.18 -7.77 -4.29
N HIS A 11 14.30 -7.17 -3.88
CA HIS A 11 15.46 -7.89 -3.43
C HIS A 11 15.30 -8.20 -1.95
N THR A 12 15.03 -9.45 -1.63
CA THR A 12 14.88 -9.91 -0.25
C THR A 12 16.09 -10.72 0.20
N VAL A 13 16.18 -11.03 1.50
CA VAL A 13 17.22 -11.92 2.02
C VAL A 13 17.09 -13.36 1.49
N TYR A 14 15.96 -13.70 0.89
CA TYR A 14 15.67 -15.02 0.32
C TYR A 14 15.74 -15.03 -1.22
N GLY A 15 16.15 -13.92 -1.84
CA GLY A 15 16.24 -13.77 -3.29
C GLY A 15 15.39 -12.64 -3.83
N ILE A 16 15.16 -12.67 -5.13
CA ILE A 16 14.33 -11.65 -5.81
C ILE A 16 12.90 -12.17 -5.94
N TRP A 17 11.95 -11.43 -5.38
CA TRP A 17 10.53 -11.73 -5.48
C TRP A 17 9.87 -10.72 -6.41
N THR A 18 9.13 -11.22 -7.38
CA THR A 18 8.40 -10.40 -8.35
C THR A 18 6.89 -10.49 -8.10
N TYR A 19 6.27 -9.34 -7.98
CA TYR A 19 4.82 -9.20 -7.83
C TYR A 19 4.25 -8.52 -9.06
N PHE A 20 3.10 -8.97 -9.51
CA PHE A 20 2.43 -8.35 -10.64
C PHE A 20 0.92 -8.32 -10.45
N THR A 21 0.27 -7.38 -11.14
CA THR A 21 -1.19 -7.29 -11.23
C THR A 21 -1.59 -7.35 -12.70
N ALA A 22 -2.49 -8.25 -13.02
CA ALA A 22 -3.00 -8.41 -14.37
C ALA A 22 -4.52 -8.21 -14.39
N ASP A 23 -5.02 -7.68 -15.49
CA ASP A 23 -6.45 -7.54 -15.72
C ASP A 23 -6.99 -8.87 -16.26
N ASP A 24 -7.50 -9.69 -15.35
CA ASP A 24 -8.04 -11.03 -15.64
C ASP A 24 -9.56 -11.10 -15.46
N GLY A 25 -10.23 -9.94 -15.36
CA GLY A 25 -11.68 -9.86 -15.21
C GLY A 25 -12.18 -9.89 -13.78
N GLN A 26 -11.30 -9.95 -12.77
CA GLN A 26 -11.71 -9.90 -11.37
C GLN A 26 -12.24 -8.52 -10.97
N VAL A 27 -11.73 -7.45 -11.59
CA VAL A 27 -12.15 -6.08 -11.34
C VAL A 27 -12.99 -5.57 -12.49
N ASN A 28 -14.24 -5.23 -12.21
CA ASN A 28 -15.14 -4.62 -13.19
C ASN A 28 -15.73 -3.35 -12.57
N LEU A 29 -15.14 -2.20 -12.91
CA LEU A 29 -15.52 -0.90 -12.35
C LEU A 29 -16.91 -0.43 -12.77
N ALA A 30 -17.48 -1.02 -13.83
CA ALA A 30 -18.85 -0.74 -14.24
C ALA A 30 -19.87 -1.33 -13.27
N ASP A 31 -19.53 -2.41 -12.59
CA ASP A 31 -20.44 -3.14 -11.70
C ASP A 31 -20.31 -2.75 -10.23
N SER A 32 -19.09 -2.46 -9.76
CA SER A 32 -18.83 -2.28 -8.33
C SER A 32 -17.60 -1.41 -8.07
N ASP A 33 -17.54 -0.90 -6.84
CA ASP A 33 -16.33 -0.29 -6.30
C ASP A 33 -15.49 -1.37 -5.61
N TYR A 34 -14.17 -1.16 -5.59
CA TYR A 34 -13.22 -2.13 -5.04
C TYR A 34 -12.23 -1.46 -4.10
N LEU A 35 -11.82 -2.19 -3.06
CA LEU A 35 -10.69 -1.81 -2.21
C LEU A 35 -9.48 -2.65 -2.61
N GLY A 36 -8.36 -1.98 -2.77
CA GLY A 36 -7.09 -2.63 -3.07
C GLY A 36 -6.01 -2.17 -2.11
N ILE A 37 -5.02 -3.01 -1.88
CA ILE A 37 -3.84 -2.69 -1.08
C ILE A 37 -2.64 -2.73 -2.00
N GLY A 38 -1.77 -1.73 -1.89
CA GLY A 38 -0.60 -1.67 -2.74
C GLY A 38 0.44 -0.66 -2.27
N THR A 39 1.44 -0.50 -3.08
CA THR A 39 2.52 0.47 -2.90
C THR A 39 2.23 1.73 -3.71
N LEU A 40 3.07 2.77 -3.55
CA LEU A 40 2.97 3.97 -4.38
C LEU A 40 3.18 3.64 -5.87
N GLU A 41 4.11 2.73 -6.17
CA GLU A 41 4.36 2.30 -7.53
C GLU A 41 3.13 1.63 -8.14
N SER A 42 2.50 0.69 -7.42
CA SER A 42 1.29 0.02 -7.91
C SER A 42 0.12 0.99 -8.03
N PHE A 43 -0.03 1.93 -7.10
CA PHE A 43 -1.05 2.98 -7.18
C PHE A 43 -0.91 3.80 -8.46
N LYS A 44 0.31 4.28 -8.76
CA LYS A 44 0.56 5.06 -9.97
C LYS A 44 0.21 4.28 -11.23
N LYS A 45 0.58 3.00 -11.29
CA LYS A 45 0.32 2.13 -12.43
C LYS A 45 -1.16 1.79 -12.59
N MET A 46 -1.86 1.55 -11.48
CA MET A 46 -3.31 1.35 -11.48
C MET A 46 -4.04 2.60 -11.97
N ARG A 47 -3.61 3.76 -11.50
CA ARG A 47 -4.17 5.05 -11.90
C ARG A 47 -3.95 5.32 -13.39
N LYS A 48 -2.79 4.97 -13.91
CA LYS A 48 -2.48 5.07 -15.33
C LYS A 48 -3.35 4.13 -16.17
N TYR A 49 -3.60 2.94 -15.67
CA TYR A 49 -4.39 1.93 -16.38
C TYR A 49 -5.88 2.26 -16.40
N TYR A 50 -6.47 2.57 -15.24
CA TYR A 50 -7.90 2.83 -15.11
C TYR A 50 -8.31 4.28 -15.26
N GLY A 51 -7.37 5.22 -15.21
CA GLY A 51 -7.63 6.66 -15.22
C GLY A 51 -7.61 7.29 -13.82
N GLU A 52 -7.32 8.58 -13.77
CA GLU A 52 -7.16 9.29 -12.49
C GLU A 52 -8.44 9.32 -11.65
N ASP A 53 -9.59 9.46 -12.29
CA ASP A 53 -10.88 9.57 -11.59
C ASP A 53 -11.36 8.22 -11.06
N ALA A 54 -10.83 7.11 -11.58
CA ALA A 54 -11.24 5.76 -11.19
C ALA A 54 -10.50 5.23 -9.96
N VAL A 55 -9.35 5.80 -9.60
CA VAL A 55 -8.49 5.30 -8.53
C VAL A 55 -8.26 6.39 -7.49
N CYS A 56 -8.86 6.20 -6.31
CA CYS A 56 -8.74 7.14 -5.19
C CYS A 56 -7.74 6.60 -4.17
N PRO A 57 -6.66 7.34 -3.86
CA PRO A 57 -5.70 6.88 -2.87
C PRO A 57 -6.21 7.11 -1.45
N VAL A 58 -5.99 6.12 -0.59
CA VAL A 58 -6.15 6.23 0.85
C VAL A 58 -4.80 5.89 1.48
N TYR A 59 -4.07 6.91 1.91
CA TYR A 59 -2.75 6.72 2.50
C TYR A 59 -2.86 6.66 4.03
N VAL A 60 -2.49 5.51 4.58
CA VAL A 60 -2.50 5.29 6.04
C VAL A 60 -1.10 5.49 6.56
N GLN A 61 -0.93 6.40 7.50
CA GLN A 61 0.36 6.77 8.07
C GLN A 61 0.45 6.40 9.55
N VAL A 62 1.61 5.91 9.95
CA VAL A 62 1.95 5.64 11.35
C VAL A 62 3.33 6.24 11.62
N GLU A 63 3.50 6.86 12.77
CA GLU A 63 4.81 7.38 13.20
C GLU A 63 5.84 6.24 13.16
N ASP A 64 7.08 6.57 12.75
CA ASP A 64 8.10 5.56 12.43
C ASP A 64 8.44 4.62 13.58
N GLY A 65 8.63 5.15 14.78
CA GLY A 65 8.93 4.35 15.96
C GLY A 65 7.79 3.41 16.33
N GLU A 66 6.57 3.90 16.25
CA GLU A 66 5.37 3.10 16.50
C GLU A 66 5.21 2.02 15.43
N ARG A 67 5.47 2.36 14.17
CA ARG A 67 5.41 1.41 13.05
C ARG A 67 6.44 0.30 13.22
N LEU A 68 7.66 0.65 13.64
CA LEU A 68 8.71 -0.33 13.90
C LEU A 68 8.35 -1.22 15.09
N SER A 69 7.83 -0.63 16.16
CA SER A 69 7.39 -1.38 17.35
C SER A 69 6.30 -2.38 17.02
N ARG A 70 5.30 -1.97 16.23
CA ARG A 70 4.22 -2.87 15.79
C ARG A 70 4.75 -4.01 14.94
N ALA A 71 5.67 -3.72 14.03
CA ALA A 71 6.30 -4.75 13.17
C ALA A 71 7.09 -5.76 14.01
N LEU A 72 7.87 -5.28 14.97
CA LEU A 72 8.64 -6.14 15.88
C LEU A 72 7.74 -7.03 16.71
N ASN A 73 6.66 -6.49 17.26
CA ASN A 73 5.73 -7.27 18.06
C ASN A 73 5.05 -8.37 17.25
N ARG A 74 4.64 -8.07 16.02
CA ARG A 74 4.07 -9.07 15.11
C ARG A 74 5.07 -10.18 14.79
N GLU A 75 6.33 -9.80 14.54
CA GLU A 75 7.36 -10.77 14.20
C GLU A 75 7.67 -11.71 15.36
N ARG A 76 7.68 -11.20 16.60
CA ARG A 76 7.88 -12.00 17.81
C ARG A 76 6.81 -13.08 18.00
N GLU A 77 5.61 -12.83 17.52
CA GLU A 77 4.48 -13.76 17.64
C GLU A 77 4.53 -14.88 16.59
N GLN A 78 5.39 -14.75 15.58
CA GLN A 78 5.54 -15.77 14.56
C GLN A 78 6.26 -17.00 15.11
N GLU A 79 5.91 -18.18 14.58
CA GLU A 79 6.57 -19.44 14.95
C GLU A 79 8.08 -19.40 14.63
N ASN A 80 8.42 -18.83 13.46
CA ASN A 80 9.81 -18.66 13.02
C ASN A 80 10.06 -17.19 12.68
N PRO A 81 10.38 -16.36 13.67
CA PRO A 81 10.59 -14.92 13.44
C PRO A 81 11.76 -14.66 12.46
N ARG A 82 11.55 -13.70 11.58
CA ARG A 82 12.52 -13.31 10.56
C ARG A 82 12.86 -11.82 10.70
N TYR A 83 13.59 -11.50 11.76
CA TYR A 83 13.88 -10.11 12.12
C TYR A 83 14.68 -9.38 11.05
N GLU A 84 15.62 -10.04 10.40
CA GLU A 84 16.43 -9.44 9.36
C GLU A 84 15.57 -8.99 8.17
N GLU A 85 14.66 -9.84 7.71
CA GLU A 85 13.74 -9.49 6.64
C GLU A 85 12.76 -8.40 7.07
N MET A 86 12.30 -8.41 8.32
CA MET A 86 11.48 -7.33 8.86
C MET A 86 12.20 -5.99 8.80
N CYS A 87 13.48 -5.96 9.21
CA CYS A 87 14.28 -4.74 9.15
C CYS A 87 14.51 -4.28 7.71
N ARG A 88 14.78 -5.21 6.80
CA ARG A 88 14.93 -4.88 5.37
C ARG A 88 13.68 -4.21 4.82
N ARG A 89 12.50 -4.77 5.11
CA ARG A 89 11.22 -4.19 4.68
C ARG A 89 11.00 -2.80 5.26
N PHE A 90 11.31 -2.62 6.55
CA PHE A 90 11.18 -1.32 7.19
C PHE A 90 12.03 -0.26 6.50
N ILE A 91 13.29 -0.59 6.20
CA ILE A 91 14.21 0.34 5.53
C ILE A 91 13.73 0.63 4.10
N ALA A 92 13.30 -0.40 3.38
CA ALA A 92 12.77 -0.24 2.02
C ALA A 92 11.54 0.67 2.02
N ASP A 93 10.63 0.49 2.97
CA ASP A 93 9.42 1.31 3.09
C ASP A 93 9.75 2.77 3.40
N GLN A 94 10.78 3.03 4.20
CA GLN A 94 11.23 4.39 4.49
C GLN A 94 11.65 5.13 3.21
N SER A 95 12.30 4.43 2.30
CA SER A 95 12.70 4.99 1.01
C SER A 95 11.51 5.10 0.06
N ASP A 96 10.71 4.03 -0.06
CA ASP A 96 9.60 3.95 -1.01
C ASP A 96 8.49 4.97 -0.68
N PHE A 97 8.22 5.18 0.60
CA PHE A 97 7.21 6.11 1.10
C PHE A 97 7.81 7.40 1.66
N SER A 98 8.89 7.89 1.06
CA SER A 98 9.44 9.20 1.41
C SER A 98 8.41 10.31 1.10
N GLU A 99 8.54 11.46 1.79
CA GLU A 99 7.67 12.61 1.54
C GLU A 99 7.66 13.01 0.06
N GLU A 100 8.82 13.02 -0.58
CA GLU A 100 8.95 13.32 -1.99
C GLU A 100 8.15 12.35 -2.86
N ASN A 101 8.25 11.05 -2.59
CA ASN A 101 7.53 10.03 -3.36
C ASN A 101 6.02 10.11 -3.15
N ILE A 102 5.56 10.39 -1.92
CA ILE A 102 4.14 10.57 -1.61
C ILE A 102 3.58 11.76 -2.37
N LEU A 103 4.27 12.90 -2.34
CA LEU A 103 3.85 14.11 -3.05
C LEU A 103 3.87 13.90 -4.57
N ASN A 104 4.90 13.25 -5.09
CA ASN A 104 5.00 12.94 -6.52
C ASN A 104 3.90 11.99 -7.00
N ALA A 105 3.37 11.15 -6.12
CA ALA A 105 2.24 10.27 -6.43
C ALA A 105 0.89 11.01 -6.42
N GLY A 106 0.86 12.29 -6.03
CA GLY A 106 -0.36 13.08 -5.97
C GLY A 106 -1.25 12.78 -4.78
N ILE A 107 -0.67 12.24 -3.69
CA ILE A 107 -1.41 11.93 -2.47
C ILE A 107 -1.36 13.14 -1.54
N GLU A 108 -2.52 13.73 -1.27
CA GLU A 108 -2.65 14.86 -0.36
C GLU A 108 -3.28 14.45 0.98
N LYS A 109 -4.28 13.57 0.94
CA LYS A 109 -5.01 13.14 2.13
C LYS A 109 -4.28 11.97 2.80
N ARG A 110 -4.00 12.13 4.11
CA ARG A 110 -3.35 11.11 4.93
C ARG A 110 -4.21 10.80 6.15
N PHE A 111 -4.20 9.54 6.56
CA PHE A 111 -4.94 9.08 7.72
C PHE A 111 -3.96 8.54 8.74
N GLN A 112 -3.98 9.08 9.96
CA GLN A 112 -3.08 8.66 11.03
C GLN A 112 -3.67 7.46 11.75
N ASN A 113 -2.99 6.32 11.69
CA ASN A 113 -3.42 5.12 12.41
C ASN A 113 -2.82 5.09 13.82
N ILE A 114 -3.26 6.01 14.67
CA ILE A 114 -2.93 6.01 16.11
C ILE A 114 -3.84 5.02 16.80
N ASN A 115 -5.15 5.13 16.58
CA ASN A 115 -6.16 4.21 17.04
C ASN A 115 -6.84 3.61 15.81
N LEU A 116 -6.87 2.27 15.74
CA LEU A 116 -7.39 1.56 14.57
C LEU A 116 -8.87 1.90 14.28
N ASP A 117 -9.72 1.88 15.32
CA ASP A 117 -11.15 2.11 15.15
C ASP A 117 -11.43 3.53 14.64
N ASP A 118 -10.75 4.51 15.18
CA ASP A 118 -10.90 5.91 14.76
C ASP A 118 -10.42 6.10 13.33
N CYS A 119 -9.28 5.50 12.98
CA CYS A 119 -8.73 5.57 11.64
C CYS A 119 -9.69 4.95 10.62
N VAL A 120 -10.25 3.78 10.92
CA VAL A 120 -11.22 3.10 10.06
C VAL A 120 -12.46 3.97 9.85
N LYS A 121 -12.97 4.61 10.90
CA LYS A 121 -14.12 5.51 10.79
C LYS A 121 -13.84 6.71 9.89
N GLU A 122 -12.67 7.33 10.05
CA GLU A 122 -12.27 8.46 9.22
C GLU A 122 -12.18 8.06 7.74
N ILE A 123 -11.57 6.91 7.46
CA ILE A 123 -11.42 6.39 6.10
C ILE A 123 -12.79 6.07 5.51
N ALA A 124 -13.67 5.41 6.26
CA ALA A 124 -15.01 5.07 5.81
C ALA A 124 -15.82 6.34 5.46
N ASN A 125 -15.74 7.36 6.30
CA ASN A 125 -16.41 8.64 6.04
C ASN A 125 -15.83 9.34 4.81
N TYR A 126 -14.52 9.29 4.63
CA TYR A 126 -13.86 9.85 3.46
C TYR A 126 -14.30 9.14 2.17
N ILE A 127 -14.35 7.83 2.17
CA ILE A 127 -14.80 7.04 1.02
C ILE A 127 -16.24 7.43 0.62
N LYS A 128 -17.12 7.54 1.60
CA LYS A 128 -18.50 7.98 1.37
C LYS A 128 -18.57 9.39 0.76
N SER A 129 -17.66 10.28 1.17
CA SER A 129 -17.65 11.67 0.70
C SER A 129 -17.20 11.82 -0.75
N VAL A 130 -16.44 10.86 -1.28
CA VAL A 130 -15.89 10.91 -2.65
C VAL A 130 -16.63 10.00 -3.63
N GLN A 131 -17.61 9.26 -3.17
CA GLN A 131 -18.45 8.43 -4.02
C GLN A 131 -19.48 9.23 -4.82
#